data_ad9b7db29016ca6e11a001ffb927d19d
#
_entry.id   ad9b7db29016ca6e11a001ffb927d19d
#
_cell.length_a   1.000
_cell.length_b   1.000
_cell.length_c   1.000
_cell.angle_alpha   90.00
_cell.angle_beta   90.00
_cell.angle_gamma   90.00
#
_symmetry.space_group_name_H-M   'P 1'
#
loop_
_entity.id
_entity.type
_entity.pdbx_description
1 polymer ?
#
loop_
_entity_poly.entity_id
_entity_poly.type
_entity_poly.pdbx_seq_one_letter_code
_entity_poly.pdbx_strand_id
1 'polypeptide(L)'
;MIDKINIRVYACAVKDKKVLALFEEYAGEPLMKFPGGGLEFGEGVTECLHREFDEELNVKIEIVEHFYTQEGFLVSRFRENEQLLTIYYIVNIVNEQDFLILDPCIERTEWVDIDRPDNPFPLPVDRMVFDKLKEKFL
;
A
#
# COMPACT_ATOMS: atom_id res chain seq x y z
N MET A 1 3.99 -5.19 25.93
CA MET A 1 5.32 -4.59 25.64
C MET A 1 5.63 -4.68 24.15
N ILE A 2 6.08 -3.59 23.58
CA ILE A 2 6.54 -3.57 22.20
C ILE A 2 7.93 -4.21 22.14
N ASP A 3 8.09 -5.23 21.31
CA ASP A 3 9.37 -5.95 21.18
C ASP A 3 9.75 -6.28 19.74
N LYS A 4 8.95 -5.81 18.75
CA LYS A 4 9.22 -5.99 17.34
C LYS A 4 9.00 -4.71 16.56
N ILE A 5 9.79 -4.53 15.51
CA ILE A 5 9.59 -3.46 14.53
C ILE A 5 9.32 -4.14 13.19
N ASN A 6 8.20 -3.80 12.58
CA ASN A 6 7.84 -4.30 11.25
C ASN A 6 7.89 -3.12 10.27
N ILE A 7 8.80 -3.19 9.32
CA ILE A 7 8.92 -2.19 8.27
C ILE A 7 8.06 -2.62 7.10
N ARG A 8 7.14 -1.77 6.70
CA ARG A 8 6.20 -2.09 5.62
C ARG A 8 6.29 -1.03 4.54
N VAL A 9 6.29 -1.46 3.29
CA VAL A 9 6.43 -0.58 2.13
C VAL A 9 5.19 -0.70 1.26
N TYR A 10 4.60 0.44 0.92
CA TYR A 10 3.35 0.51 0.17
C TYR A 10 3.50 1.38 -1.07
N ALA A 11 2.65 1.16 -2.04
CA ALA A 11 2.68 1.90 -3.28
C ALA A 11 1.36 2.58 -3.58
N CYS A 12 1.47 3.82 -4.06
CA CYS A 12 0.37 4.55 -4.65
C CYS A 12 0.54 4.45 -6.17
N ALA A 13 -0.13 3.48 -6.78
CA ALA A 13 -0.15 3.34 -8.24
C ALA A 13 -1.24 4.28 -8.75
N VAL A 14 -0.82 5.39 -9.36
CA VAL A 14 -1.74 6.46 -9.78
C VAL A 14 -1.86 6.47 -11.29
N LYS A 15 -3.10 6.53 -11.79
CA LYS A 15 -3.42 6.59 -13.19
C LYS A 15 -4.77 7.32 -13.38
N ASP A 16 -4.78 8.33 -14.24
CA ASP A 16 -6.01 9.09 -14.56
C ASP A 16 -6.74 9.60 -13.31
N LYS A 17 -5.99 10.17 -12.37
CA LYS A 17 -6.50 10.67 -11.08
C LYS A 17 -7.19 9.60 -10.24
N LYS A 18 -6.75 8.36 -10.39
CA LYS A 18 -7.20 7.23 -9.57
C LYS A 18 -5.99 6.55 -8.97
N VAL A 19 -6.19 5.94 -7.81
CA VAL A 19 -5.16 5.16 -7.12
C VAL A 19 -5.66 3.75 -6.87
N LEU A 20 -4.75 2.78 -7.05
CA LEU A 20 -5.07 1.37 -6.86
C LEU A 20 -5.17 1.02 -5.38
N ALA A 21 -6.27 0.41 -4.99
CA ALA A 21 -6.47 -0.14 -3.64
C ALA A 21 -6.74 -1.63 -3.71
N LEU A 22 -6.34 -2.34 -2.65
CA LEU A 22 -6.65 -3.75 -2.45
C LEU A 22 -7.68 -3.90 -1.34
N PHE A 23 -8.42 -5.00 -1.38
CA PHE A 23 -9.25 -5.44 -0.26
C PHE A 23 -8.74 -6.81 0.18
N GLU A 24 -8.17 -6.86 1.38
CA GLU A 24 -7.70 -8.10 1.99
C GLU A 24 -8.60 -8.46 3.16
N GLU A 25 -8.81 -9.76 3.37
CA GLU A 25 -9.62 -10.20 4.49
C GLU A 25 -8.78 -10.32 5.77
N TYR A 26 -9.22 -9.63 6.82
CA TYR A 26 -8.67 -9.74 8.16
C TYR A 26 -9.81 -10.01 9.13
N ALA A 27 -9.69 -11.08 9.91
CA ALA A 27 -10.68 -11.44 10.93
C ALA A 27 -12.12 -11.52 10.38
N GLY A 28 -12.26 -11.98 9.14
CA GLY A 28 -13.56 -12.13 8.49
C GLY A 28 -14.11 -10.89 7.81
N GLU A 29 -13.36 -9.77 7.82
CA GLU A 29 -13.80 -8.52 7.17
C GLU A 29 -12.79 -8.06 6.14
N PRO A 30 -13.27 -7.54 4.98
CA PRO A 30 -12.36 -6.97 3.99
C PRO A 30 -11.79 -5.64 4.50
N LEU A 31 -10.47 -5.49 4.39
CA LEU A 31 -9.76 -4.28 4.76
C LEU A 31 -9.19 -3.63 3.51
N MET A 32 -9.61 -2.39 3.25
CA MET A 32 -9.11 -1.61 2.12
C MET A 32 -7.75 -1.02 2.47
N LYS A 33 -6.78 -1.16 1.57
CA LYS A 33 -5.42 -0.67 1.80
C LYS A 33 -4.67 -0.46 0.49
N PHE A 34 -3.52 0.21 0.55
CA PHE A 34 -2.62 0.29 -0.59
C PHE A 34 -1.86 -1.02 -0.78
N PRO A 35 -1.48 -1.37 -2.03
CA PRO A 35 -0.65 -2.54 -2.29
C PRO A 35 0.73 -2.42 -1.65
N GLY A 36 1.29 -3.53 -1.22
CA GLY A 36 2.62 -3.58 -0.63
C GLY A 36 2.72 -4.66 0.42
N GLY A 37 3.73 -4.58 1.25
CA GLY A 37 3.93 -5.58 2.29
C GLY A 37 5.17 -5.34 3.14
N GLY A 38 5.55 -6.38 3.87
CA GLY A 38 6.67 -6.34 4.80
C GLY A 38 8.02 -6.45 4.11
N LEU A 39 8.95 -5.63 4.56
CA LEU A 39 10.34 -5.69 4.12
C LEU A 39 10.97 -6.99 4.62
N GLU A 40 11.65 -7.70 3.73
CA GLU A 40 12.37 -8.92 4.06
C GLU A 40 13.86 -8.66 4.20
N PHE A 41 14.55 -9.57 4.91
CA PHE A 41 15.99 -9.49 5.04
C PHE A 41 16.63 -9.57 3.65
N GLY A 42 17.62 -8.72 3.41
CA GLY A 42 18.40 -8.75 2.18
C GLY A 42 17.81 -7.95 1.03
N GLU A 43 16.69 -7.26 1.23
CA GLU A 43 16.11 -6.41 0.18
C GLU A 43 16.02 -4.94 0.60
N GLY A 44 16.12 -4.05 -0.38
CA GLY A 44 15.85 -2.64 -0.17
C GLY A 44 14.36 -2.33 -0.27
N VAL A 45 13.96 -1.12 0.09
CA VAL A 45 12.54 -0.76 0.13
C VAL A 45 11.86 -0.79 -1.24
N THR A 46 12.54 -0.35 -2.29
CA THR A 46 11.97 -0.40 -3.64
C THR A 46 11.95 -1.84 -4.18
N GLU A 47 12.96 -2.65 -3.85
CA GLU A 47 12.96 -4.08 -4.21
C GLU A 47 11.78 -4.79 -3.57
N CYS A 48 11.43 -4.43 -2.34
CA CYS A 48 10.25 -4.95 -1.65
C CYS A 48 8.98 -4.71 -2.47
N LEU A 49 8.80 -3.49 -2.97
CA LEU A 49 7.63 -3.17 -3.80
C LEU A 49 7.60 -3.95 -5.10
N HIS A 50 8.74 -4.07 -5.78
CA HIS A 50 8.80 -4.87 -7.01
C HIS A 50 8.39 -6.32 -6.74
N ARG A 51 8.90 -6.90 -5.66
CA ARG A 51 8.58 -8.27 -5.27
C ARG A 51 7.10 -8.43 -4.93
N GLU A 52 6.56 -7.53 -4.11
CA GLU A 52 5.16 -7.61 -3.69
C GLU A 52 4.19 -7.51 -4.88
N PHE A 53 4.43 -6.59 -5.82
CA PHE A 53 3.59 -6.47 -6.99
C PHE A 53 3.69 -7.70 -7.90
N ASP A 54 4.86 -8.26 -8.04
CA ASP A 54 5.09 -9.46 -8.83
C ASP A 54 4.36 -10.67 -8.22
N GLU A 55 4.51 -10.85 -6.90
CA GLU A 55 3.92 -11.99 -6.18
C GLU A 55 2.41 -11.88 -6.05
N GLU A 56 1.89 -10.69 -5.78
CA GLU A 56 0.47 -10.51 -5.47
C GLU A 56 -0.39 -10.21 -6.69
N LEU A 57 0.13 -9.43 -7.64
CA LEU A 57 -0.65 -8.87 -8.74
C LEU A 57 -0.12 -9.19 -10.13
N ASN A 58 0.95 -9.94 -10.23
CA ASN A 58 1.53 -10.37 -11.52
C ASN A 58 1.91 -9.22 -12.45
N VAL A 59 2.33 -8.09 -11.91
CA VAL A 59 2.75 -6.93 -12.70
C VAL A 59 4.09 -6.39 -12.28
N LYS A 60 4.75 -5.72 -13.22
CA LYS A 60 5.98 -4.97 -12.97
C LYS A 60 5.61 -3.50 -12.74
N ILE A 61 6.41 -2.82 -11.94
CA ILE A 61 6.19 -1.41 -11.63
C ILE A 61 7.43 -0.59 -11.94
N GLU A 62 7.19 0.70 -12.13
CA GLU A 62 8.24 1.71 -12.22
C GLU A 62 8.09 2.61 -11.01
N ILE A 63 9.18 2.78 -10.25
CA ILE A 63 9.19 3.68 -9.10
C ILE A 63 9.29 5.11 -9.63
N VAL A 64 8.30 5.93 -9.31
CA VAL A 64 8.30 7.34 -9.73
C VAL A 64 9.04 8.19 -8.72
N GLU A 65 8.60 8.13 -7.44
CA GLU A 65 9.26 8.89 -6.38
C GLU A 65 8.83 8.39 -5.00
N HIS A 66 9.65 8.65 -4.00
CA HIS A 66 9.25 8.51 -2.61
C HIS A 66 8.14 9.51 -2.32
N PHE A 67 7.12 9.12 -1.58
CA PHE A 67 5.98 9.97 -1.30
C PHE A 67 5.86 10.35 0.17
N TYR A 68 5.88 9.36 1.06
CA TYR A 68 5.71 9.61 2.49
C TYR A 68 6.35 8.51 3.32
N THR A 69 6.99 8.91 4.42
CA THR A 69 7.41 7.99 5.47
C THR A 69 6.75 8.45 6.76
N GLN A 70 6.05 7.56 7.42
CA GLN A 70 5.38 7.86 8.68
C GLN A 70 6.38 8.37 9.72
N GLU A 71 6.04 9.46 10.40
CA GLU A 71 6.91 10.07 11.39
C GLU A 71 6.50 9.75 12.82
N GLY A 72 5.23 9.51 13.06
CA GLY A 72 4.71 9.23 14.39
C GLY A 72 4.80 7.76 14.76
N PHE A 73 4.68 7.49 16.04
CA PHE A 73 4.63 6.14 16.58
C PHE A 73 3.34 5.43 16.14
N LEU A 74 3.46 4.20 15.69
CA LEU A 74 2.32 3.40 15.22
C LEU A 74 2.44 1.96 15.70
N VAL A 75 1.43 1.47 16.40
CA VAL A 75 1.35 0.07 16.81
C VAL A 75 0.51 -0.68 15.78
N SER A 76 0.89 -1.92 15.48
CA SER A 76 0.12 -2.77 14.59
C SER A 76 -1.31 -2.94 15.09
N ARG A 77 -2.29 -2.82 14.20
CA ARG A 77 -3.70 -3.06 14.51
C ARG A 77 -3.95 -4.52 14.93
N PHE A 78 -3.09 -5.42 14.48
CA PHE A 78 -3.30 -6.87 14.64
C PHE A 78 -2.35 -7.53 15.64
N ARG A 79 -1.28 -6.85 16.06
CA ARG A 79 -0.27 -7.38 16.97
C ARG A 79 0.16 -6.33 17.98
N GLU A 80 -0.23 -6.51 19.22
CA GLU A 80 0.02 -5.54 20.29
C GLU A 80 1.50 -5.29 20.58
N ASN A 81 2.36 -6.27 20.27
CA ASN A 81 3.79 -6.19 20.56
C ASN A 81 4.61 -5.64 19.40
N GLU A 82 3.96 -5.22 18.32
CA GLU A 82 4.63 -4.85 17.09
C GLU A 82 4.38 -3.39 16.74
N GLN A 83 5.47 -2.63 16.59
CA GLN A 83 5.37 -1.27 16.09
C GLN A 83 5.69 -1.26 14.60
N LEU A 84 5.00 -0.41 13.86
CA LEU A 84 5.15 -0.31 12.42
C LEU A 84 5.93 0.93 12.03
N LEU A 85 6.74 0.78 10.97
CA LEU A 85 7.28 1.90 10.20
C LEU A 85 6.80 1.72 8.76
N THR A 86 6.02 2.66 8.26
CA THR A 86 5.42 2.56 6.93
C THR A 86 6.02 3.58 5.98
N ILE A 87 6.32 3.13 4.77
CA ILE A 87 6.97 3.94 3.73
C ILE A 87 6.14 3.81 2.45
N TYR A 88 5.84 4.94 1.82
CA TYR A 88 4.97 4.99 0.64
C TYR A 88 5.71 5.57 -0.55
N TYR A 89 5.53 4.95 -1.71
CA TYR A 89 6.09 5.40 -2.98
C TYR A 89 4.99 5.60 -4.01
N ILE A 90 5.18 6.57 -4.91
CA ILE A 90 4.34 6.67 -6.11
C ILE A 90 4.97 5.80 -7.18
N VAL A 91 4.16 4.97 -7.82
CA VAL A 91 4.60 4.02 -8.84
C VAL A 91 3.67 4.07 -10.05
N ASN A 92 4.17 3.57 -11.19
CA ASN A 92 3.38 3.26 -12.38
C ASN A 92 3.41 1.76 -12.60
N ILE A 93 2.29 1.19 -13.04
CA ILE A 93 2.23 -0.21 -13.46
C ILE A 93 2.65 -0.27 -14.93
N VAL A 94 3.65 -1.07 -15.24
CA VAL A 94 4.25 -1.13 -16.58
C VAL A 94 3.43 -2.00 -17.54
N ASN A 95 2.97 -3.15 -17.07
CA ASN A 95 2.29 -4.17 -17.90
C ASN A 95 0.90 -4.47 -17.36
N GLU A 96 0.04 -3.46 -17.33
CA GLU A 96 -1.31 -3.55 -16.78
C GLU A 96 -2.14 -4.67 -17.41
N GLN A 97 -1.89 -4.99 -18.66
CA GLN A 97 -2.59 -6.08 -19.38
C GLN A 97 -2.36 -7.46 -18.75
N ASP A 98 -1.27 -7.61 -17.99
CA ASP A 98 -0.94 -8.87 -17.32
C ASP A 98 -1.48 -8.95 -15.88
N PHE A 99 -2.18 -7.92 -15.44
CA PHE A 99 -2.71 -7.83 -14.09
C PHE A 99 -3.57 -9.05 -13.76
N LEU A 100 -3.21 -9.72 -12.68
CA LEU A 100 -3.92 -10.89 -12.20
C LEU A 100 -3.69 -11.03 -10.70
N ILE A 101 -4.75 -11.15 -9.94
CA ILE A 101 -4.65 -11.34 -8.49
C ILE A 101 -4.15 -12.75 -8.23
N LEU A 102 -2.93 -12.88 -7.70
CA LEU A 102 -2.31 -14.18 -7.40
C LEU A 102 -2.40 -14.53 -5.91
N ASP A 103 -2.47 -13.54 -5.02
CA ASP A 103 -2.54 -13.76 -3.58
C ASP A 103 -3.98 -14.09 -3.19
N PRO A 104 -4.23 -15.30 -2.62
CA PRO A 104 -5.59 -15.68 -2.23
C PRO A 104 -6.19 -14.83 -1.09
N CYS A 105 -5.36 -14.08 -0.37
CA CYS A 105 -5.83 -13.17 0.67
C CYS A 105 -6.44 -11.90 0.09
N ILE A 106 -6.13 -11.57 -1.17
CA ILE A 106 -6.70 -10.40 -1.83
C ILE A 106 -8.06 -10.78 -2.42
N GLU A 107 -9.11 -10.19 -1.89
CA GLU A 107 -10.47 -10.44 -2.34
C GLU A 107 -10.76 -9.76 -3.68
N ARG A 108 -10.34 -8.50 -3.82
CA ARG A 108 -10.51 -7.71 -5.04
C ARG A 108 -9.63 -6.47 -5.02
N THR A 109 -9.55 -5.80 -6.16
CA THR A 109 -8.88 -4.51 -6.30
C THR A 109 -9.86 -3.48 -6.84
N GLU A 110 -9.54 -2.21 -6.61
CA GLU A 110 -10.35 -1.10 -7.09
C GLU A 110 -9.47 0.09 -7.43
N TRP A 111 -9.77 0.76 -8.53
CA TRP A 111 -9.19 2.06 -8.84
C TRP A 111 -10.06 3.13 -8.19
N VAL A 112 -9.54 3.77 -7.16
CA VAL A 112 -10.28 4.74 -6.34
C VAL A 112 -10.06 6.15 -6.86
N ASP A 113 -11.15 6.88 -7.11
CA ASP A 113 -11.04 8.28 -7.52
C ASP A 113 -10.38 9.12 -6.42
N ILE A 114 -9.32 9.80 -6.77
CA ILE A 114 -8.66 10.75 -5.85
C ILE A 114 -9.54 11.98 -5.67
N ASP A 115 -10.34 12.30 -6.70
CA ASP A 115 -11.23 13.47 -6.76
C ASP A 115 -12.52 13.33 -5.94
N ARG A 116 -12.75 12.21 -5.29
CA ARG A 116 -13.97 12.02 -4.48
C ARG A 116 -13.96 12.90 -3.23
N PRO A 117 -15.14 13.33 -2.73
CA PRO A 117 -15.20 14.25 -1.57
C PRO A 117 -14.83 13.57 -0.24
N ASP A 118 -14.95 12.25 -0.14
CA ASP A 118 -14.66 11.50 1.08
C ASP A 118 -13.30 10.81 1.00
N ASN A 119 -12.88 10.25 2.13
CA ASN A 119 -11.66 9.43 2.21
C ASN A 119 -12.08 8.03 2.63
N PRO A 120 -12.01 7.04 1.72
CA PRO A 120 -12.52 5.70 1.99
C PRO A 120 -11.55 4.80 2.75
N PHE A 121 -10.29 5.21 2.92
CA PHE A 121 -9.28 4.36 3.56
C PHE A 121 -9.50 4.30 5.07
N PRO A 122 -9.55 3.08 5.65
CA PRO A 122 -9.81 2.93 7.09
C PRO A 122 -8.58 3.06 7.97
N LEU A 123 -7.39 2.74 7.46
CA LEU A 123 -6.17 2.77 8.27
C LEU A 123 -5.62 4.19 8.40
N PRO A 124 -5.18 4.59 9.61
CA PRO A 124 -4.82 6.00 9.87
C PRO A 124 -3.77 6.59 8.94
N VAL A 125 -2.68 5.87 8.67
CA VAL A 125 -1.61 6.40 7.81
C VAL A 125 -2.06 6.41 6.35
N ASP A 126 -2.79 5.38 5.90
CA ASP A 126 -3.36 5.34 4.56
C ASP A 126 -4.30 6.53 4.31
N ARG A 127 -5.09 6.90 5.31
CA ARG A 127 -5.97 8.07 5.22
C ARG A 127 -5.17 9.34 4.99
N MET A 128 -4.10 9.51 5.75
CA MET A 128 -3.21 10.66 5.60
C MET A 128 -2.57 10.68 4.21
N VAL A 129 -2.12 9.53 3.74
CA VAL A 129 -1.51 9.39 2.41
C VAL A 129 -2.51 9.72 1.31
N PHE A 130 -3.76 9.26 1.42
CA PHE A 130 -4.79 9.58 0.44
C PHE A 130 -5.06 11.09 0.39
N ASP A 131 -5.12 11.76 1.53
CA ASP A 131 -5.27 13.22 1.59
C ASP A 131 -4.09 13.93 0.93
N LYS A 132 -2.88 13.40 1.09
CA LYS A 132 -1.68 13.92 0.42
C LYS A 132 -1.73 13.72 -1.10
N LEU A 133 -2.33 12.60 -1.55
CA LEU A 133 -2.56 12.38 -2.99
C LEU A 133 -3.50 13.43 -3.56
N LYS A 134 -4.53 13.83 -2.82
CA LYS A 134 -5.42 14.90 -3.23
C LYS A 134 -4.67 16.22 -3.40
N GLU A 135 -3.78 16.56 -2.47
CA GLU A 135 -2.96 17.77 -2.55
C GLU A 135 -2.03 17.75 -3.79
N LYS A 136 -1.51 16.59 -4.13
CA LYS A 136 -0.55 16.45 -5.23
C LYS A 136 -1.23 16.41 -6.60
N PHE A 137 -2.35 15.74 -6.74
CA PHE A 137 -2.94 15.42 -8.04
C PHE A 137 -4.21 16.21 -8.39
N LEU A 138 -4.67 17.05 -7.50
CA LEU A 138 -5.89 17.85 -7.76
C LEU A 138 -5.62 19.37 -7.81
#